data_b1ce08432d11c5557cbc17743f3bff60
#
_entry.id   b1ce08432d11c5557cbc17743f3bff60
#
_cell.length_a   1.000
_cell.length_b   1.000
_cell.length_c   1.000
_cell.angle_alpha   90.00
_cell.angle_beta   90.00
_cell.angle_gamma   90.00
#
_symmetry.space_group_name_H-M   'P 1'
#
loop_
_entity.id
_entity.type
_entity.pdbx_description
1 polymer ?
#
loop_
_entity_poly.entity_id
_entity_poly.type
_entity_poly.pdbx_seq_one_letter_code
_entity_poly.pdbx_strand_id
1 'polypeptide(L)'
;MIDIVLAQRALLWREGLAALLTREADFRVVARPTRLEDVWPAVRRRRPDVLLLDAELPGGLGMDAGCAQLCERRPDIKVLILVERWGATVAALTRLAPRTGFLTVDTSPAQLVDGVRRIVAGKPVLDLELAVAALSAGDNPLTDREREVLLKSMDGAPTKAIAAELFLSTGTVRNYLSRAITKTGARSRIEAVRIARDSGWI
;
A
#
# COMPACT_ATOMS: atom_id res chain seq x y z
N MET A 1 19.53 -18.75 -6.13
CA MET A 1 19.56 -17.37 -6.64
C MET A 1 18.15 -16.85 -6.60
N ILE A 2 17.89 -15.78 -5.88
CA ILE A 2 16.56 -15.16 -5.74
C ILE A 2 16.44 -14.03 -6.74
N ASP A 3 15.54 -14.16 -7.70
CA ASP A 3 15.26 -13.14 -8.71
C ASP A 3 14.26 -12.12 -8.18
N ILE A 4 14.66 -10.84 -8.17
CA ILE A 4 13.92 -9.73 -7.59
C ILE A 4 13.48 -8.75 -8.69
N VAL A 5 12.19 -8.43 -8.75
CA VAL A 5 11.70 -7.21 -9.42
C VAL A 5 11.59 -6.13 -8.36
N LEU A 6 12.30 -5.02 -8.55
CA LEU A 6 12.32 -3.88 -7.65
C LEU A 6 11.48 -2.73 -8.23
N ALA A 7 10.25 -2.59 -7.76
CA ALA A 7 9.31 -1.56 -8.20
C ALA A 7 9.37 -0.37 -7.23
N GLN A 8 10.05 0.71 -7.63
CA GLN A 8 10.28 1.89 -6.78
C GLN A 8 10.24 3.17 -7.62
N ARG A 9 9.42 4.16 -7.19
CA ARG A 9 9.22 5.44 -7.88
C ARG A 9 10.44 6.36 -7.80
N ALA A 10 11.02 6.50 -6.62
CA ALA A 10 12.10 7.45 -6.36
C ALA A 10 13.45 6.91 -6.86
N LEU A 11 14.11 7.68 -7.74
CA LEU A 11 15.35 7.27 -8.40
C LEU A 11 16.45 6.90 -7.39
N LEU A 12 16.71 7.77 -6.42
CA LEU A 12 17.77 7.55 -5.42
C LEU A 12 17.53 6.27 -4.61
N TRP A 13 16.29 6.07 -4.14
CA TRP A 13 15.90 4.87 -3.42
C TRP A 13 16.03 3.62 -4.28
N ARG A 14 15.57 3.68 -5.52
CA ARG A 14 15.67 2.54 -6.46
C ARG A 14 17.10 2.12 -6.72
N GLU A 15 18.00 3.08 -6.98
CA GLU A 15 19.42 2.77 -7.22
C GLU A 15 20.12 2.32 -5.93
N GLY A 16 19.82 2.92 -4.79
CA GLY A 16 20.34 2.51 -3.49
C GLY A 16 19.91 1.09 -3.10
N LEU A 17 18.63 0.77 -3.24
CA LEU A 17 18.11 -0.57 -2.98
C LEU A 17 18.67 -1.60 -3.95
N ALA A 18 18.78 -1.25 -5.24
CA ALA A 18 19.38 -2.14 -6.24
C ALA A 18 20.85 -2.44 -5.90
N ALA A 19 21.63 -1.43 -5.54
CA ALA A 19 23.03 -1.60 -5.12
C ALA A 19 23.14 -2.45 -3.86
N LEU A 20 22.28 -2.22 -2.86
CA LEU A 20 22.22 -3.00 -1.63
C LEU A 20 21.94 -4.49 -1.93
N LEU A 21 20.87 -4.76 -2.67
CA LEU A 21 20.46 -6.13 -2.98
C LEU A 21 21.47 -6.87 -3.86
N THR A 22 22.13 -6.18 -4.79
CA THR A 22 23.15 -6.80 -5.65
C THR A 22 24.44 -7.19 -4.90
N ARG A 23 24.68 -6.66 -3.70
CA ARG A 23 25.81 -7.09 -2.85
C ARG A 23 25.62 -8.48 -2.26
N GLU A 24 24.40 -8.96 -2.17
CA GLU A 24 24.10 -10.30 -1.68
C GLU A 24 24.33 -11.33 -2.80
N ALA A 25 25.14 -12.34 -2.53
CA ALA A 25 25.54 -13.34 -3.53
C ALA A 25 24.37 -14.22 -4.01
N ASP A 26 23.30 -14.29 -3.23
CA ASP A 26 22.10 -15.08 -3.51
C ASP A 26 20.96 -14.26 -4.17
N PHE A 27 21.16 -12.95 -4.43
CA PHE A 27 20.14 -12.07 -5.02
C PHE A 27 20.51 -11.60 -6.43
N ARG A 28 19.47 -11.41 -7.25
CA ARG A 28 19.60 -10.81 -8.59
C ARG A 28 18.42 -9.89 -8.87
N VAL A 29 18.67 -8.59 -9.07
CA VAL A 29 17.65 -7.63 -9.50
C VAL A 29 17.45 -7.75 -11.01
N VAL A 30 16.31 -8.27 -11.45
CA VAL A 30 16.05 -8.61 -12.85
C VAL A 30 15.23 -7.56 -13.61
N ALA A 31 14.53 -6.66 -12.91
CA ALA A 31 13.84 -5.50 -13.48
C ALA A 31 13.60 -4.42 -12.41
N ARG A 32 13.42 -3.17 -12.86
CA ARG A 32 13.24 -1.99 -12.00
C ARG A 32 12.12 -1.06 -12.51
N PRO A 33 10.84 -1.51 -12.52
CA PRO A 33 9.73 -0.66 -12.94
C PRO A 33 9.54 0.54 -12.00
N THR A 34 9.02 1.64 -12.56
CA THR A 34 8.78 2.90 -11.84
C THR A 34 7.31 3.27 -11.74
N ARG A 35 6.45 2.49 -12.40
CA ARG A 35 5.00 2.67 -12.44
C ARG A 35 4.31 1.32 -12.28
N LEU A 36 3.11 1.33 -11.71
CA LEU A 36 2.36 0.11 -11.42
C LEU A 36 2.00 -0.67 -12.70
N GLU A 37 1.68 0.03 -13.79
CA GLU A 37 1.38 -0.58 -15.09
C GLU A 37 2.54 -1.37 -15.70
N ASP A 38 3.79 -1.04 -15.35
CA ASP A 38 4.99 -1.72 -15.83
C ASP A 38 5.36 -2.96 -14.99
N VAL A 39 4.78 -3.08 -13.80
CA VAL A 39 5.08 -4.20 -12.88
C VAL A 39 4.65 -5.53 -13.48
N TRP A 40 3.40 -5.62 -13.97
CA TRP A 40 2.90 -6.87 -14.54
C TRP A 40 3.68 -7.35 -15.77
N PRO A 41 3.99 -6.51 -16.78
CA PRO A 41 4.87 -6.89 -17.87
C PRO A 41 6.24 -7.39 -17.41
N ALA A 42 6.84 -6.73 -16.42
CA ALA A 42 8.14 -7.12 -15.86
C ALA A 42 8.06 -8.50 -15.18
N VAL A 43 7.07 -8.72 -14.30
CA VAL A 43 6.84 -10.00 -13.61
C VAL A 43 6.58 -11.14 -14.60
N ARG A 44 5.74 -10.90 -15.61
CA ARG A 44 5.44 -11.91 -16.63
C ARG A 44 6.66 -12.34 -17.42
N ARG A 45 7.50 -11.37 -17.80
CA ARG A 45 8.70 -11.61 -18.62
C ARG A 45 9.85 -12.22 -17.83
N ARG A 46 10.08 -11.74 -16.61
CA ARG A 46 11.23 -12.12 -15.79
C ARG A 46 10.97 -13.28 -14.84
N ARG A 47 9.71 -13.56 -14.53
CA ARG A 47 9.29 -14.62 -13.60
C ARG A 47 10.07 -14.60 -12.28
N PRO A 48 10.10 -13.47 -11.56
CA PRO A 48 10.87 -13.34 -10.33
C PRO A 48 10.29 -14.22 -9.22
N ASP A 49 11.11 -14.51 -8.22
CA ASP A 49 10.71 -15.16 -6.98
C ASP A 49 9.98 -14.18 -6.06
N VAL A 50 10.41 -12.91 -6.08
CA VAL A 50 9.84 -11.86 -5.25
C VAL A 50 9.70 -10.53 -5.99
N LEU A 51 8.60 -9.85 -5.74
CA LEU A 51 8.38 -8.45 -6.07
C LEU A 51 8.60 -7.59 -4.82
N LEU A 52 9.62 -6.75 -4.83
CA LEU A 52 9.80 -5.68 -3.84
C LEU A 52 9.10 -4.43 -4.37
N LEU A 53 8.10 -3.95 -3.64
CA LEU A 53 7.12 -3.00 -4.14
C LEU A 53 6.98 -1.78 -3.23
N ASP A 54 7.19 -0.58 -3.76
CA ASP A 54 6.85 0.69 -3.10
C ASP A 54 5.32 0.85 -3.04
N ALA A 55 4.76 1.00 -1.83
CA ALA A 55 3.32 1.19 -1.63
C ALA A 55 2.76 2.45 -2.30
N GLU A 56 3.62 3.43 -2.56
CA GLU A 56 3.28 4.69 -3.20
C GLU A 56 3.62 4.71 -4.72
N LEU A 57 3.82 3.54 -5.32
CA LEU A 57 4.14 3.45 -6.75
C LEU A 57 2.98 4.02 -7.59
N PRO A 58 3.24 5.01 -8.47
CA PRO A 58 2.17 5.62 -9.27
C PRO A 58 1.61 4.65 -10.31
N GLY A 59 0.30 4.70 -10.55
CA GLY A 59 -0.39 3.91 -11.58
C GLY A 59 -1.91 4.02 -11.50
N GLY A 60 -2.60 3.65 -12.58
CA GLY A 60 -4.05 3.86 -12.74
C GLY A 60 -4.95 2.87 -11.99
N LEU A 61 -4.47 1.67 -11.67
CA LEU A 61 -5.16 0.71 -10.81
C LEU A 61 -4.65 0.92 -9.39
N GLY A 62 -5.48 1.08 -8.40
CA GLY A 62 -5.04 1.14 -7.01
C GLY A 62 -4.11 -0.02 -6.64
N MET A 63 -3.21 0.22 -5.68
CA MET A 63 -2.20 -0.75 -5.24
C MET A 63 -2.81 -2.08 -4.81
N ASP A 64 -3.93 -2.04 -4.07
CA ASP A 64 -4.69 -3.20 -3.59
C ASP A 64 -5.22 -4.06 -4.74
N ALA A 65 -5.90 -3.43 -5.72
CA ALA A 65 -6.41 -4.13 -6.90
C ALA A 65 -5.27 -4.71 -7.75
N GLY A 66 -4.18 -3.95 -7.91
CA GLY A 66 -2.99 -4.40 -8.64
C GLY A 66 -2.32 -5.61 -8.00
N CYS A 67 -2.14 -5.61 -6.69
CA CYS A 67 -1.55 -6.73 -5.94
C CYS A 67 -2.49 -7.95 -5.93
N ALA A 68 -3.80 -7.77 -5.76
CA ALA A 68 -4.76 -8.86 -5.81
C ALA A 68 -4.72 -9.54 -7.18
N GLN A 69 -4.79 -8.79 -8.27
CA GLN A 69 -4.71 -9.30 -9.63
C GLN A 69 -3.37 -10.01 -9.92
N LEU A 70 -2.26 -9.47 -9.39
CA LEU A 70 -0.94 -10.11 -9.50
C LEU A 70 -0.93 -11.48 -8.80
N CYS A 71 -1.43 -11.54 -7.56
CA CYS A 71 -1.48 -12.77 -6.78
C CYS A 71 -2.42 -13.83 -7.38
N GLU A 72 -3.50 -13.43 -8.05
CA GLU A 72 -4.38 -14.33 -8.78
C GLU A 72 -3.70 -14.94 -10.01
N ARG A 73 -3.02 -14.11 -10.80
CA ARG A 73 -2.34 -14.53 -12.03
C ARG A 73 -1.03 -15.28 -11.80
N ARG A 74 -0.39 -15.04 -10.67
CA ARG A 74 0.88 -15.65 -10.25
C ARG A 74 0.80 -16.08 -8.77
N PRO A 75 0.15 -17.24 -8.49
CA PRO A 75 -0.02 -17.72 -7.11
C PRO A 75 1.29 -18.03 -6.37
N ASP A 76 2.36 -18.25 -7.09
CA ASP A 76 3.71 -18.57 -6.61
C ASP A 76 4.53 -17.32 -6.21
N ILE A 77 4.19 -16.14 -6.76
CA ILE A 77 4.96 -14.91 -6.47
C ILE A 77 4.82 -14.48 -5.01
N LYS A 78 5.91 -14.03 -4.46
CA LYS A 78 5.95 -13.35 -3.16
C LYS A 78 6.03 -11.85 -3.38
N VAL A 79 5.33 -11.08 -2.54
CA VAL A 79 5.33 -9.62 -2.62
C VAL A 79 5.77 -9.05 -1.29
N LEU A 80 6.88 -8.33 -1.27
CA LEU A 80 7.35 -7.59 -0.11
C LEU A 80 7.11 -6.10 -0.35
N ILE A 81 6.27 -5.49 0.46
CA ILE A 81 5.80 -4.12 0.26
C ILE A 81 6.53 -3.20 1.24
N LEU A 82 7.14 -2.14 0.68
CA LEU A 82 7.74 -1.06 1.46
C LEU A 82 6.70 0.03 1.66
N VAL A 83 6.42 0.38 2.91
CA VAL A 83 5.41 1.36 3.30
C VAL A 83 6.01 2.44 4.20
N GLU A 84 5.54 3.68 4.08
CA GLU A 84 5.95 4.75 5.00
C GLU A 84 5.29 4.59 6.37
N ARG A 85 4.04 4.11 6.39
CA ARG A 85 3.26 3.91 7.62
C ARG A 85 2.09 2.97 7.38
N TRP A 86 1.48 2.51 8.46
CA TRP A 86 0.22 1.78 8.39
C TRP A 86 -0.87 2.67 7.78
N GLY A 87 -1.71 2.08 6.93
CA GLY A 87 -2.83 2.76 6.30
C GLY A 87 -3.82 1.78 5.67
N ALA A 88 -4.90 2.32 5.11
CA ALA A 88 -5.97 1.52 4.51
C ALA A 88 -5.47 0.55 3.43
N THR A 89 -4.53 0.99 2.59
CA THR A 89 -3.91 0.16 1.56
C THR A 89 -3.18 -1.04 2.16
N VAL A 90 -2.39 -0.81 3.24
CA VAL A 90 -1.67 -1.89 3.93
C VAL A 90 -2.66 -2.86 4.56
N ALA A 91 -3.69 -2.34 5.24
CA ALA A 91 -4.75 -3.16 5.85
C ALA A 91 -5.49 -4.03 4.81
N ALA A 92 -5.78 -3.49 3.63
CA ALA A 92 -6.39 -4.26 2.54
C ALA A 92 -5.47 -5.38 2.04
N LEU A 93 -4.17 -5.08 1.89
CA LEU A 93 -3.16 -6.01 1.38
C LEU A 93 -2.78 -7.13 2.36
N THR A 94 -2.97 -6.94 3.67
CA THR A 94 -2.72 -8.00 4.67
C THR A 94 -3.60 -9.23 4.46
N ARG A 95 -4.76 -9.07 3.80
CA ARG A 95 -5.65 -10.18 3.42
C ARG A 95 -5.01 -11.14 2.42
N LEU A 96 -3.94 -10.74 1.74
CA LEU A 96 -3.19 -11.54 0.79
C LEU A 96 -2.05 -12.34 1.46
N ALA A 97 -1.88 -12.23 2.79
CA ALA A 97 -0.91 -13.02 3.53
C ALA A 97 -1.18 -14.54 3.37
N PRO A 98 -0.15 -15.39 3.45
CA PRO A 98 1.27 -15.12 3.71
C PRO A 98 2.11 -14.78 2.48
N ARG A 99 1.50 -14.53 1.32
CA ARG A 99 2.23 -14.21 0.09
C ARG A 99 2.72 -12.75 0.06
N THR A 100 2.11 -11.89 0.85
CA THR A 100 2.51 -10.49 1.02
C THR A 100 3.15 -10.29 2.38
N GLY A 101 4.26 -9.56 2.40
CA GLY A 101 4.93 -9.08 3.60
C GLY A 101 5.07 -7.56 3.56
N PHE A 102 5.32 -6.96 4.71
CA PHE A 102 5.38 -5.52 4.86
C PHE A 102 6.58 -5.11 5.71
N LEU A 103 7.33 -4.14 5.22
CA LEU A 103 8.40 -3.46 5.95
C LEU A 103 8.20 -1.95 5.85
N THR A 104 8.61 -1.22 6.86
CA THR A 104 8.67 0.24 6.79
C THR A 104 9.84 0.70 5.93
N VAL A 105 9.75 1.90 5.35
CA VAL A 105 10.88 2.51 4.62
C VAL A 105 12.07 2.80 5.54
N ASP A 106 11.84 2.87 6.86
CA ASP A 106 12.88 3.09 7.89
C ASP A 106 13.57 1.78 8.32
N THR A 107 13.19 0.64 7.71
CA THR A 107 13.82 -0.65 8.00
C THR A 107 15.32 -0.64 7.68
N SER A 108 16.12 -1.29 8.50
CA SER A 108 17.57 -1.36 8.23
C SER A 108 17.88 -2.22 6.99
N PRO A 109 19.03 -1.98 6.32
CA PRO A 109 19.48 -2.81 5.21
C PRO A 109 19.49 -4.31 5.51
N ALA A 110 19.95 -4.69 6.70
CA ALA A 110 20.00 -6.09 7.12
C ALA A 110 18.60 -6.70 7.29
N GLN A 111 17.65 -5.94 7.84
CA GLN A 111 16.25 -6.39 7.97
C GLN A 111 15.56 -6.53 6.63
N LEU A 112 15.85 -5.64 5.66
CA LEU A 112 15.31 -5.77 4.30
C LEU A 112 15.80 -7.05 3.63
N VAL A 113 17.11 -7.33 3.71
CA VAL A 113 17.73 -8.54 3.16
C VAL A 113 17.14 -9.80 3.80
N ASP A 114 17.03 -9.84 5.13
CA ASP A 114 16.37 -10.92 5.86
C ASP A 114 14.89 -11.07 5.47
N GLY A 115 14.18 -9.96 5.34
CA GLY A 115 12.78 -9.93 4.90
C GLY A 115 12.58 -10.57 3.53
N VAL A 116 13.46 -10.27 2.56
CA VAL A 116 13.44 -10.92 1.23
C VAL A 116 13.63 -12.43 1.34
N ARG A 117 14.62 -12.89 2.13
CA ARG A 117 14.86 -14.32 2.32
C ARG A 117 13.68 -15.00 3.01
N ARG A 118 13.13 -14.38 4.03
CA ARG A 118 11.99 -14.92 4.79
C ARG A 118 10.73 -15.04 3.93
N ILE A 119 10.36 -14.00 3.17
CA ILE A 119 9.15 -14.06 2.35
C ILE A 119 9.26 -15.11 1.24
N VAL A 120 10.43 -15.26 0.62
CA VAL A 120 10.68 -16.32 -0.37
C VAL A 120 10.57 -17.71 0.26
N ALA A 121 11.02 -17.86 1.51
CA ALA A 121 10.88 -19.11 2.28
C ALA A 121 9.42 -19.34 2.77
N GLY A 122 8.47 -18.50 2.42
CA GLY A 122 7.07 -18.60 2.84
C GLY A 122 6.82 -18.20 4.30
N LYS A 123 7.79 -17.56 4.96
CA LYS A 123 7.63 -17.06 6.33
C LYS A 123 6.98 -15.69 6.33
N PRO A 124 6.14 -15.36 7.31
CA PRO A 124 5.53 -14.04 7.42
C PRO A 124 6.61 -12.97 7.65
N VAL A 125 6.43 -11.83 6.98
CA VAL A 125 7.27 -10.64 7.15
C VAL A 125 6.34 -9.48 7.47
N LEU A 126 6.44 -8.97 8.68
CA LEU A 126 5.70 -7.80 9.14
C LEU A 126 6.60 -7.05 10.13
N ASP A 127 6.83 -5.78 9.85
CA ASP A 127 7.53 -4.89 10.75
C ASP A 127 6.76 -4.71 12.06
N LEU A 128 7.47 -4.62 13.17
CA LEU A 128 6.86 -4.50 14.50
C LEU A 128 6.03 -3.23 14.64
N GLU A 129 6.50 -2.11 14.10
CA GLU A 129 5.77 -0.83 14.14
C GLU A 129 4.46 -0.93 13.35
N LEU A 130 4.48 -1.59 12.19
CA LEU A 130 3.29 -1.86 11.39
C LEU A 130 2.34 -2.82 12.11
N ALA A 131 2.85 -3.81 12.81
CA ALA A 131 2.03 -4.74 13.59
C ALA A 131 1.32 -4.03 14.75
N VAL A 132 2.05 -3.17 15.49
CA VAL A 132 1.48 -2.35 16.57
C VAL A 132 0.44 -1.37 16.01
N ALA A 133 0.73 -0.70 14.91
CA ALA A 133 -0.21 0.21 14.27
C ALA A 133 -1.47 -0.51 13.79
N ALA A 134 -1.33 -1.74 13.26
CA ALA A 134 -2.46 -2.59 12.88
C ALA A 134 -3.37 -2.92 14.06
N LEU A 135 -2.78 -3.29 15.19
CA LEU A 135 -3.52 -3.60 16.42
C LEU A 135 -4.20 -2.35 17.00
N SER A 136 -3.58 -1.19 16.86
CA SER A 136 -4.08 0.09 17.37
C SER A 136 -5.14 0.73 16.46
N ALA A 137 -5.14 0.42 15.17
CA ALA A 137 -6.05 1.02 14.19
C ALA A 137 -7.53 0.63 14.41
N GLY A 138 -7.80 -0.48 15.11
CA GLY A 138 -9.14 -0.99 15.33
C GLY A 138 -9.89 -1.30 14.02
N ASP A 139 -11.15 -1.69 14.15
CA ASP A 139 -12.03 -1.83 12.99
C ASP A 139 -12.35 -0.44 12.41
N ASN A 140 -12.24 -0.32 11.08
CA ASN A 140 -12.60 0.92 10.41
C ASN A 140 -14.11 1.19 10.57
N PRO A 141 -14.51 2.27 11.27
CA PRO A 141 -15.92 2.54 11.51
C PRO A 141 -16.64 3.10 10.28
N LEU A 142 -15.86 3.51 9.24
CA LEU A 142 -16.39 4.13 8.04
C LEU A 142 -16.83 3.07 7.02
N THR A 143 -17.99 3.28 6.42
CA THR A 143 -18.41 2.51 5.24
C THR A 143 -17.57 2.93 4.01
N ASP A 144 -17.55 2.11 2.96
CA ASP A 144 -16.81 2.42 1.72
C ASP A 144 -17.22 3.77 1.11
N ARG A 145 -18.52 4.10 1.15
CA ARG A 145 -19.02 5.38 0.66
C ARG A 145 -18.63 6.57 1.55
N GLU A 146 -18.61 6.40 2.85
CA GLU A 146 -18.12 7.43 3.79
C GLU A 146 -16.61 7.66 3.59
N ARG A 147 -15.83 6.59 3.38
CA ARG A 147 -14.40 6.66 3.05
C ARG A 147 -14.16 7.41 1.75
N GLU A 148 -14.86 7.04 0.68
CA GLU A 148 -14.73 7.64 -0.63
C GLU A 148 -15.01 9.15 -0.60
N VAL A 149 -16.09 9.56 0.06
CA VAL A 149 -16.44 10.96 0.22
C VAL A 149 -15.43 11.72 1.09
N LEU A 150 -14.94 11.08 2.17
CA LEU A 150 -13.98 11.68 3.07
C LEU A 150 -12.61 11.85 2.36
N LEU A 151 -12.18 10.85 1.59
CA LEU A 151 -10.97 10.89 0.78
C LEU A 151 -10.98 12.05 -0.22
N LYS A 152 -12.07 12.20 -0.99
CA LYS A 152 -12.27 13.33 -1.92
C LYS A 152 -12.33 14.69 -1.23
N SER A 153 -12.49 14.69 0.08
CA SER A 153 -12.53 15.92 0.85
C SER A 153 -11.16 16.35 1.40
N MET A 154 -10.10 15.55 1.23
CA MET A 154 -8.76 15.81 1.78
C MET A 154 -8.18 17.16 1.33
N ASP A 155 -8.29 17.48 0.04
CA ASP A 155 -7.72 18.69 -0.56
C ASP A 155 -8.64 19.93 -0.41
N GLY A 156 -9.60 19.87 0.51
CA GLY A 156 -10.53 20.99 0.73
C GLY A 156 -11.60 21.13 -0.34
N ALA A 157 -11.80 20.15 -1.23
CA ALA A 157 -12.77 20.20 -2.31
C ALA A 157 -14.18 20.57 -1.78
N PRO A 158 -14.90 21.51 -2.42
CA PRO A 158 -16.24 21.88 -1.99
C PRO A 158 -17.22 20.72 -2.22
N THR A 159 -18.24 20.61 -1.36
CA THR A 159 -19.25 19.52 -1.42
C THR A 159 -19.86 19.35 -2.81
N LYS A 160 -20.02 20.47 -3.54
CA LYS A 160 -20.58 20.46 -4.91
C LYS A 160 -19.64 19.75 -5.90
N ALA A 161 -18.33 19.95 -5.78
CA ALA A 161 -17.34 19.27 -6.63
C ALA A 161 -17.29 17.78 -6.35
N ILE A 162 -17.28 17.39 -5.06
CA ILE A 162 -17.32 15.98 -4.63
C ILE A 162 -18.61 15.31 -5.15
N ALA A 163 -19.75 15.99 -5.06
CA ALA A 163 -21.02 15.47 -5.54
C ALA A 163 -21.00 15.20 -7.05
N ALA A 164 -20.43 16.13 -7.83
CA ALA A 164 -20.29 15.97 -9.28
C ALA A 164 -19.37 14.80 -9.64
N GLU A 165 -18.23 14.68 -8.96
CA GLU A 165 -17.24 13.62 -9.23
C GLU A 165 -17.77 12.21 -8.89
N LEU A 166 -18.54 12.09 -7.80
CA LEU A 166 -19.07 10.81 -7.32
C LEU A 166 -20.49 10.50 -7.86
N PHE A 167 -21.03 11.34 -8.73
CA PHE A 167 -22.39 11.23 -9.27
C PHE A 167 -23.47 11.18 -8.17
N LEU A 168 -23.30 12.00 -7.13
CA LEU A 168 -24.21 12.12 -5.98
C LEU A 168 -24.88 13.49 -5.91
N SER A 169 -25.94 13.59 -5.10
CA SER A 169 -26.47 14.89 -4.72
C SER A 169 -25.58 15.56 -3.66
N THR A 170 -25.57 16.89 -3.60
CA THR A 170 -24.86 17.64 -2.55
C THR A 170 -25.39 17.32 -1.16
N GLY A 171 -26.67 17.01 -1.03
CA GLY A 171 -27.31 16.55 0.22
C GLY A 171 -26.76 15.19 0.66
N THR A 172 -26.62 14.26 -0.27
CA THR A 172 -26.05 12.93 -0.01
C THR A 172 -24.59 13.03 0.48
N VAL A 173 -23.79 13.86 -0.19
CA VAL A 173 -22.38 14.08 0.25
C VAL A 173 -22.30 14.68 1.64
N ARG A 174 -23.18 15.68 1.97
CA ARG A 174 -23.25 16.24 3.33
C ARG A 174 -23.60 15.18 4.37
N ASN A 175 -24.53 14.30 4.07
CA ASN A 175 -24.92 13.21 4.96
C ASN A 175 -23.75 12.24 5.21
N TYR A 176 -23.01 11.85 4.17
CA TYR A 176 -21.84 11.00 4.33
C TYR A 176 -20.74 11.69 5.17
N LEU A 177 -20.46 12.97 4.90
CA LEU A 177 -19.49 13.73 5.71
C LEU A 177 -19.92 13.85 7.17
N SER A 178 -21.19 14.14 7.44
CA SER A 178 -21.72 14.21 8.80
C SER A 178 -21.57 12.87 9.55
N ARG A 179 -21.94 11.76 8.89
CA ARG A 179 -21.75 10.42 9.45
C ARG A 179 -20.28 10.09 9.71
N ALA A 180 -19.39 10.42 8.76
CA ALA A 180 -17.95 10.22 8.92
C ALA A 180 -17.40 11.03 10.10
N ILE A 181 -17.80 12.29 10.26
CA ILE A 181 -17.44 13.15 11.40
C ILE A 181 -17.89 12.50 12.71
N THR A 182 -19.13 12.03 12.79
CA THR A 182 -19.66 11.37 14.00
C THR A 182 -18.90 10.08 14.30
N LYS A 183 -18.68 9.22 13.32
CA LYS A 183 -18.01 7.92 13.49
C LYS A 183 -16.54 8.03 13.87
N THR A 184 -15.87 9.08 13.38
CA THR A 184 -14.46 9.35 13.74
C THR A 184 -14.33 10.09 15.09
N GLY A 185 -15.41 10.52 15.70
CA GLY A 185 -15.39 11.34 16.91
C GLY A 185 -14.84 12.76 16.69
N ALA A 186 -14.75 13.19 15.42
CA ALA A 186 -14.20 14.48 15.05
C ALA A 186 -15.19 15.63 15.30
N ARG A 187 -14.68 16.84 15.44
CA ARG A 187 -15.46 18.08 15.58
C ARG A 187 -15.64 18.81 14.24
N SER A 188 -14.87 18.41 13.25
CA SER A 188 -14.90 19.03 11.91
C SER A 188 -14.51 18.03 10.82
N ARG A 189 -14.83 18.37 9.56
CA ARG A 189 -14.43 17.61 8.38
C ARG A 189 -12.89 17.45 8.31
N ILE A 190 -12.14 18.52 8.58
CA ILE A 190 -10.68 18.50 8.54
C ILE A 190 -10.13 17.54 9.59
N GLU A 191 -10.68 17.60 10.79
CA GLU A 191 -10.30 16.68 11.87
C GLU A 191 -10.68 15.24 11.56
N ALA A 192 -11.84 15.00 10.95
CA ALA A 192 -12.25 13.66 10.51
C ALA A 192 -11.29 13.08 9.47
N VAL A 193 -10.86 13.89 8.50
CA VAL A 193 -9.83 13.50 7.51
C VAL A 193 -8.52 13.14 8.23
N ARG A 194 -8.06 13.99 9.16
CA ARG A 194 -6.82 13.75 9.91
C ARG A 194 -6.90 12.44 10.70
N ILE A 195 -7.95 12.25 11.49
CA ILE A 195 -8.15 11.04 12.30
C ILE A 195 -8.22 9.80 11.40
N ALA A 196 -9.03 9.84 10.33
CA ALA A 196 -9.19 8.70 9.43
C ALA A 196 -7.87 8.34 8.72
N ARG A 197 -7.06 9.33 8.38
CA ARG A 197 -5.73 9.14 7.79
C ARG A 197 -4.73 8.57 8.81
N ASP A 198 -4.67 9.15 10.00
CA ASP A 198 -3.76 8.70 11.07
C ASP A 198 -4.09 7.28 11.54
N SER A 199 -5.38 6.89 11.50
CA SER A 199 -5.85 5.53 11.81
C SER A 199 -5.80 4.56 10.62
N GLY A 200 -5.40 5.02 9.42
CA GLY A 200 -5.35 4.19 8.23
C GLY A 200 -6.72 3.75 7.69
N TRP A 201 -7.76 4.52 7.97
CA TRP A 201 -9.11 4.25 7.46
C TRP A 201 -9.33 4.79 6.04
N ILE A 202 -8.55 5.81 5.64
CA ILE A 202 -8.50 6.42 4.31
C ILE A 202 -7.06 6.63 3.85
#